data_30fe35e16445a61fcb66eb370bfad47a
#
_entry.id   30fe35e16445a61fcb66eb370bfad47a
#
_cell.length_a   1.000
_cell.length_b   1.000
_cell.length_c   1.000
_cell.angle_alpha   90.00
_cell.angle_beta   90.00
_cell.angle_gamma   90.00
#
_symmetry.space_group_name_H-M   'P 1'
#
loop_
_entity.id
_entity.type
_entity.pdbx_description
1 polymer ?
#
loop_
_entity_poly.entity_id
_entity_poly.type
_entity_poly.pdbx_seq_one_letter_code
_entity_poly.pdbx_strand_id
1 'polypeptide(L)'
;MAHILILGGGAAGLAAALAAAQTDPTARVTVLERSPRPGKKLLATGNGRCNLDNEGITPESYSSADCAALDALLRTVNAADPLGWFRALGLYT
;
A
#
# COMPACT_ATOMS: atom_id res chain seq x y z
N MET A 1 23.21 -5.07 8.25
CA MET A 1 22.30 -4.14 7.56
C MET A 1 21.59 -4.86 6.42
N ALA A 2 20.27 -4.88 6.44
CA ALA A 2 19.50 -5.50 5.38
C ALA A 2 19.40 -4.56 4.16
N HIS A 3 19.33 -5.15 2.99
CA HIS A 3 19.01 -4.43 1.76
C HIS A 3 17.71 -4.98 1.22
N ILE A 4 16.67 -4.15 1.18
CA ILE A 4 15.33 -4.51 0.74
C ILE A 4 15.09 -3.92 -0.64
N LEU A 5 14.79 -4.78 -1.59
CA LEU A 5 14.56 -4.40 -2.97
C LEU A 5 13.07 -4.55 -3.29
N ILE A 6 12.45 -3.49 -3.78
CA ILE A 6 11.03 -3.47 -4.12
C ILE A 6 10.89 -3.25 -5.62
N LEU A 7 10.17 -4.14 -6.27
CA LEU A 7 9.91 -4.07 -7.70
C LEU A 7 8.58 -3.35 -7.93
N GLY A 8 8.65 -2.20 -8.57
CA GLY A 8 7.49 -1.39 -8.87
C GLY A 8 7.28 -0.23 -7.91
N GLY A 9 7.17 0.98 -8.45
CA GLY A 9 6.94 2.21 -7.71
C GLY A 9 5.50 2.72 -7.77
N GLY A 10 4.52 1.81 -7.83
CA GLY A 10 3.11 2.13 -7.69
C GLY A 10 2.72 2.30 -6.22
N ALA A 11 1.43 2.40 -5.95
CA ALA A 11 0.94 2.61 -4.59
C ALA A 11 1.40 1.52 -3.63
N ALA A 12 1.29 0.26 -4.03
CA ALA A 12 1.70 -0.88 -3.19
C ALA A 12 3.20 -0.89 -2.92
N GLY A 13 4.01 -0.63 -3.96
CA GLY A 13 5.46 -0.59 -3.82
C GLY A 13 5.94 0.55 -2.93
N LEU A 14 5.36 1.73 -3.07
CA LEU A 14 5.69 2.88 -2.23
C LEU A 14 5.27 2.65 -0.77
N ALA A 15 4.10 2.07 -0.54
CA ALA A 15 3.66 1.72 0.81
C ALA A 15 4.58 0.67 1.45
N ALA A 16 4.99 -0.34 0.68
CA ALA A 16 5.93 -1.35 1.16
C ALA A 16 7.29 -0.74 1.50
N ALA A 17 7.78 0.21 0.69
CA ALA A 17 9.05 0.90 0.95
C ALA A 17 8.99 1.70 2.26
N LEU A 18 7.90 2.43 2.48
CA LEU A 18 7.71 3.19 3.70
C LEU A 18 7.62 2.28 4.92
N ALA A 19 6.84 1.20 4.82
CA ALA A 19 6.70 0.24 5.91
C ALA A 19 8.03 -0.44 6.26
N ALA A 20 8.81 -0.81 5.23
CA ALA A 20 10.13 -1.39 5.44
C ALA A 20 11.07 -0.42 6.14
N ALA A 21 11.09 0.84 5.74
CA ALA A 21 11.94 1.86 6.34
C ALA A 21 11.53 2.16 7.79
N GLN A 22 10.24 2.14 8.09
CA GLN A 22 9.71 2.33 9.44
C GLN A 22 10.05 1.16 10.35
N THR A 23 10.00 -0.06 9.81
CA THR A 23 10.24 -1.29 10.57
C THR A 23 11.72 -1.48 10.91
N ASP A 24 12.60 -1.17 9.96
CA ASP A 24 14.05 -1.26 10.16
C ASP A 24 14.72 0.00 9.59
N PRO A 25 14.92 1.04 10.43
CA PRO A 25 15.57 2.29 9.98
C PRO A 25 17.02 2.09 9.52
N THR A 26 17.65 0.96 9.83
CA THR A 26 19.02 0.67 9.39
C THR A 26 19.06 0.01 8.02
N ALA A 27 17.93 -0.48 7.51
CA ALA A 27 17.87 -1.14 6.22
C ALA A 27 18.04 -0.14 5.08
N ARG A 28 18.69 -0.59 4.01
CA ARG A 28 18.72 0.13 2.75
C ARG A 28 17.53 -0.32 1.91
N VAL A 29 16.65 0.61 1.58
CA VAL A 29 15.43 0.30 0.80
C VAL A 29 15.59 0.92 -0.59
N THR A 30 15.44 0.10 -1.62
CA THR A 30 15.54 0.53 -3.02
C THR A 30 14.27 0.14 -3.76
N VAL A 31 13.67 1.09 -4.46
CA VAL A 31 12.50 0.85 -5.32
C VAL A 31 12.97 0.89 -6.77
N LEU A 32 12.71 -0.18 -7.51
CA LEU A 32 12.98 -0.27 -8.93
C LEU A 32 11.68 -0.01 -9.70
N GLU A 33 11.68 1.04 -10.50
CA GLU A 33 10.51 1.45 -11.28
C GLU A 33 10.86 1.53 -12.76
N ARG A 34 10.02 0.91 -13.59
CA ARG A 34 10.20 0.88 -15.04
C ARG A 34 9.90 2.22 -15.70
N SER A 35 8.97 3.00 -15.16
CA SER A 35 8.60 4.32 -15.66
C SER A 35 9.66 5.37 -15.27
N PRO A 36 9.70 6.54 -15.95
CA PRO A 36 10.65 7.60 -15.61
C PRO A 36 10.54 8.12 -14.19
N ARG A 37 9.38 7.94 -13.54
CA ARG A 37 9.20 8.33 -12.14
C ARG A 37 8.22 7.39 -11.43
N PRO A 38 8.41 7.14 -10.12
CA PRO A 38 7.46 6.34 -9.33
C PRO A 38 6.16 7.12 -9.10
N GLY A 39 5.10 6.40 -8.73
CA GLY A 39 3.82 7.00 -8.36
C GLY A 39 3.02 7.59 -9.51
N LYS A 40 3.39 7.33 -10.76
CA LYS A 40 2.72 7.90 -11.92
C LYS A 40 1.22 7.59 -11.95
N LYS A 41 0.87 6.33 -11.69
CA LYS A 41 -0.54 5.89 -11.66
C LYS A 41 -1.29 6.50 -10.49
N LEU A 42 -0.63 6.58 -9.34
CA LEU A 42 -1.20 7.17 -8.14
C LEU A 42 -1.52 8.67 -8.34
N LEU A 43 -0.62 9.40 -9.00
CA LEU A 43 -0.83 10.81 -9.30
C LEU A 43 -1.97 11.05 -10.30
N ALA A 44 -2.32 10.04 -11.10
CA ALA A 44 -3.36 10.13 -12.12
C ALA A 44 -4.75 9.69 -11.63
N THR A 45 -4.89 9.20 -10.38
CA THR A 45 -6.15 8.66 -9.90
C THR A 45 -7.14 9.75 -9.46
N GLY A 46 -8.44 9.42 -9.58
CA GLY A 46 -9.52 10.17 -8.94
C GLY A 46 -9.62 11.64 -9.28
N ASN A 47 -9.28 12.07 -10.51
CA ASN A 47 -9.28 13.49 -10.87
C ASN A 47 -8.46 14.34 -9.88
N GLY A 48 -7.29 13.83 -9.48
CA GLY A 48 -6.45 14.49 -8.50
C GLY A 48 -6.75 14.09 -7.05
N ARG A 49 -7.68 13.17 -6.86
CA ARG A 49 -8.01 12.61 -5.53
C ARG A 49 -7.77 11.12 -5.53
N CYS A 50 -7.01 10.64 -4.57
CA CYS A 50 -6.75 9.22 -4.40
C CYS A 50 -7.78 8.60 -3.46
N ASN A 51 -8.43 7.51 -3.90
CA ASN A 51 -9.29 6.73 -3.03
C ASN A 51 -8.43 5.81 -2.16
N LEU A 52 -8.37 6.08 -0.86
CA LEU A 52 -7.54 5.34 0.07
C LEU A 52 -8.26 4.11 0.63
N ASP A 53 -9.55 4.22 0.91
CA ASP A 53 -10.27 3.18 1.61
C ASP A 53 -11.78 3.31 1.34
N ASN A 54 -12.53 2.31 1.79
CA ASN A 54 -13.99 2.28 1.67
C ASN A 54 -14.57 1.61 2.93
N GLU A 55 -15.56 2.25 3.55
CA GLU A 55 -16.16 1.75 4.78
C GLU A 55 -16.96 0.46 4.59
N GLY A 56 -17.47 0.21 3.39
CA GLY A 56 -18.30 -0.95 3.10
C GLY A 56 -17.55 -2.17 2.58
N ILE A 57 -16.24 -2.27 2.81
CA ILE A 57 -15.45 -3.38 2.25
C ILE A 57 -15.80 -4.71 2.90
N THR A 58 -16.22 -5.66 2.09
CA THR A 58 -16.51 -7.06 2.49
C THR A 58 -15.88 -7.99 1.44
N PRO A 59 -15.73 -9.31 1.75
CA PRO A 59 -15.23 -10.25 0.74
C PRO A 59 -16.02 -10.24 -0.56
N GLU A 60 -17.31 -9.96 -0.53
CA GLU A 60 -18.17 -9.91 -1.71
C GLU A 60 -17.82 -8.74 -2.65
N SER A 61 -17.10 -7.73 -2.17
CA SER A 61 -16.63 -6.60 -2.98
C SER A 61 -15.49 -6.98 -3.91
N TYR A 62 -14.95 -8.18 -3.79
CA TYR A 62 -13.79 -8.65 -4.57
C TYR A 62 -14.12 -9.89 -5.37
N SER A 63 -13.36 -10.11 -6.44
CA SER A 63 -13.42 -11.34 -7.23
C SER A 63 -12.21 -12.21 -6.87
N SER A 64 -12.45 -13.40 -6.35
CA SER A 64 -11.39 -14.34 -6.03
C SER A 64 -11.89 -15.77 -6.13
N ALA A 65 -11.03 -16.67 -6.63
CA ALA A 65 -11.28 -18.11 -6.62
C ALA A 65 -11.00 -18.73 -5.25
N ASP A 66 -10.27 -18.04 -4.38
CA ASP A 66 -9.92 -18.52 -3.04
C ASP A 66 -10.50 -17.55 -2.00
N CYS A 67 -11.74 -17.82 -1.60
CA CYS A 67 -12.46 -16.97 -0.65
C CYS A 67 -11.85 -17.01 0.75
N ALA A 68 -11.25 -18.12 1.15
CA ALA A 68 -10.61 -18.24 2.46
C ALA A 68 -9.35 -17.38 2.54
N ALA A 69 -8.51 -17.39 1.50
CA ALA A 69 -7.32 -16.54 1.43
C ALA A 69 -7.69 -15.06 1.38
N LEU A 70 -8.75 -14.71 0.63
CA LEU A 70 -9.24 -13.33 0.56
C LEU A 70 -9.73 -12.84 1.93
N ASP A 71 -10.51 -13.65 2.62
CA ASP A 71 -11.03 -13.31 3.96
C ASP A 71 -9.87 -13.08 4.95
N ALA A 72 -8.87 -13.97 4.96
CA ALA A 72 -7.70 -13.84 5.79
C ALA A 72 -6.91 -12.56 5.50
N LEU A 73 -6.74 -12.23 4.21
CA LEU A 73 -6.06 -11.02 3.79
C LEU A 73 -6.79 -9.76 4.26
N LEU A 74 -8.12 -9.71 4.09
CA LEU A 74 -8.92 -8.56 4.51
C LEU A 74 -8.88 -8.35 6.02
N ARG A 75 -8.91 -9.44 6.81
CA ARG A 75 -8.77 -9.35 8.26
C ARG A 75 -7.41 -8.77 8.66
N THR A 76 -6.34 -9.19 7.99
CA THR A 76 -4.98 -8.68 8.24
C THR A 76 -4.90 -7.19 7.92
N VAL A 77 -5.45 -6.76 6.79
CA VAL A 77 -5.45 -5.36 6.37
C VAL A 77 -6.26 -4.50 7.35
N ASN A 78 -7.44 -4.97 7.75
CA ASN A 78 -8.28 -4.24 8.71
C ASN A 78 -7.60 -4.09 10.08
N ALA A 79 -6.92 -5.13 10.55
CA ALA A 79 -6.18 -5.09 11.80
C ALA A 79 -4.99 -4.12 11.75
N ALA A 80 -4.42 -3.89 10.57
CA ALA A 80 -3.31 -2.96 10.38
C ALA A 80 -3.74 -1.49 10.38
N ASP A 81 -5.05 -1.21 10.36
CA ASP A 81 -5.62 0.14 10.37
C ASP A 81 -5.03 1.05 9.27
N PRO A 82 -5.38 0.83 7.99
CA PRO A 82 -4.80 1.61 6.88
C PRO A 82 -5.02 3.11 7.01
N LEU A 83 -6.20 3.56 7.41
CA LEU A 83 -6.48 4.99 7.57
C LEU A 83 -5.62 5.63 8.66
N GLY A 84 -5.45 4.95 9.79
CA GLY A 84 -4.57 5.42 10.87
C GLY A 84 -3.13 5.54 10.42
N TRP A 85 -2.67 4.58 9.62
CA TRP A 85 -1.32 4.60 9.05
C TRP A 85 -1.11 5.83 8.14
N PHE A 86 -2.07 6.11 7.24
CA PHE A 86 -2.01 7.29 6.37
C PHE A 86 -2.09 8.60 7.16
N ARG A 87 -2.92 8.67 8.19
CA ARG A 87 -3.02 9.85 9.06
C ARG A 87 -1.70 10.11 9.78
N ALA A 88 -1.00 9.07 10.21
CA ALA A 88 0.32 9.18 10.82
C ALA A 88 1.37 9.74 9.86
N LEU A 89 1.18 9.56 8.55
CA LEU A 89 2.02 10.15 7.51
C LEU A 89 1.65 11.63 7.21
N GLY A 90 0.62 12.17 7.84
CA GLY A 90 0.18 13.54 7.64
C GLY A 90 -0.95 13.75 6.64
N LEU A 91 -1.60 12.68 6.19
CA LEU A 91 -2.73 12.79 5.27
C LEU A 91 -4.02 13.18 6.01
N TYR A 92 -4.74 14.11 5.45
CA TYR A 92 -6.10 14.44 5.90
C TYR A 92 -7.10 13.54 5.18
N THR A 93 -7.98 12.95 5.92
CA THR A 93 -9.02 12.07 5.38
C THR A 93 -10.41 12.56 5.74
#